data_4c7fb86bf838ff33e11f024cf17c3cc4
#
_entry.id   4c7fb86bf838ff33e11f024cf17c3cc4
#
_cell.length_a   1.000
_cell.length_b   1.000
_cell.length_c   1.000
_cell.angle_alpha   90.00
_cell.angle_beta   90.00
_cell.angle_gamma   90.00
#
_symmetry.space_group_name_H-M   'P 1'
#
loop_
_entity.id
_entity.type
_entity.pdbx_description
1 polymer ?
#
loop_
_entity_poly.entity_id
_entity_poly.type
_entity_poly.pdbx_seq_one_letter_code
_entity_poly.pdbx_strand_id
1 'polypeptide(L)'
;MAIKVGINGFGRIGRNIMRAALGSTDLDFVAVNDLTNAATLAHLLKYDSILGNLKASIKADGDKITVDGDQFQVLSVKDPAQLPWKDLGVDVVFESTGLFTDRDSAAKHLAAGARKVIITAPAKKPDFSVVLGVNEEKYDPKTHHILSNASCTTNCLAPLAKVLHQTFGLKKGWMTTVHSYTNDQQLLDLPHKDLRRARAAALSIIPTTTGAATAVGEVLPELKGRLDGISLRVPTPNVSCVDLAAILEKPATSEQVNAAFKAAADGPLKGILEYVEEPLVSIDFRGNPHSSIIDAPYTKVMDGDFVKVLSWYDNEWGYSNRCVDLLRLLVKKGI
;
A
#
# COMPACT_ATOMS: atom_id res chain seq x y z
N MET A 1 -16.54 9.62 19.04
CA MET A 1 -15.37 10.52 19.07
C MET A 1 -14.48 10.10 17.90
N ALA A 2 -13.87 11.08 17.23
CA ALA A 2 -12.90 10.79 16.17
C ALA A 2 -11.67 10.05 16.74
N ILE A 3 -11.11 9.13 15.98
CA ILE A 3 -9.91 8.40 16.36
C ILE A 3 -8.70 9.29 16.15
N LYS A 4 -7.86 9.41 17.18
CA LYS A 4 -6.64 10.21 17.13
C LYS A 4 -5.50 9.46 16.47
N VAL A 5 -4.97 10.05 15.41
CA VAL A 5 -3.98 9.42 14.52
C VAL A 5 -2.66 10.18 14.58
N GLY A 6 -1.57 9.45 14.75
CA GLY A 6 -0.21 9.92 14.54
C GLY A 6 0.39 9.35 13.26
N ILE A 7 1.25 10.12 12.59
CA ILE A 7 2.03 9.61 11.44
C ILE A 7 3.51 9.77 11.76
N ASN A 8 4.25 8.67 11.77
CA ASN A 8 5.70 8.69 11.84
C ASN A 8 6.29 8.50 10.44
N GLY A 9 6.98 9.52 9.93
CA GLY A 9 7.41 9.62 8.52
C GLY A 9 6.37 10.30 7.63
N PHE A 10 6.51 11.61 7.43
CA PHE A 10 5.61 12.39 6.59
C PHE A 10 6.15 12.54 5.16
N GLY A 11 6.69 11.41 4.66
CA GLY A 11 7.14 11.24 3.29
C GLY A 11 5.96 11.12 2.31
N ARG A 12 6.18 10.51 1.14
CA ARG A 12 5.11 10.36 0.13
C ARG A 12 3.89 9.61 0.68
N ILE A 13 4.09 8.44 1.29
CA ILE A 13 2.96 7.62 1.79
C ILE A 13 2.27 8.31 2.96
N GLY A 14 3.00 8.84 3.94
CA GLY A 14 2.39 9.57 5.08
C GLY A 14 1.53 10.75 4.63
N ARG A 15 2.02 11.56 3.67
CA ARG A 15 1.23 12.67 3.10
C ARG A 15 0.03 12.18 2.29
N ASN A 16 0.17 11.09 1.53
CA ASN A 16 -0.93 10.55 0.74
C ASN A 16 -2.02 9.91 1.62
N ILE A 17 -1.66 9.31 2.75
CA ILE A 17 -2.61 8.84 3.77
C ILE A 17 -3.43 10.03 4.29
N MET A 18 -2.77 11.12 4.66
CA MET A 18 -3.48 12.33 5.10
C MET A 18 -4.37 12.90 4.00
N ARG A 19 -3.88 13.00 2.75
CA ARG A 19 -4.69 13.46 1.61
C ARG A 19 -5.91 12.57 1.35
N ALA A 20 -5.76 11.24 1.46
CA ALA A 20 -6.85 10.28 1.26
C ALA A 20 -7.92 10.37 2.37
N ALA A 21 -7.52 10.83 3.56
CA ALA A 21 -8.40 10.98 4.71
C ALA A 21 -8.97 12.40 4.87
N LEU A 22 -8.62 13.36 4.02
CA LEU A 22 -9.14 14.75 4.13
C LEU A 22 -10.66 14.77 4.05
N GLY A 23 -11.27 15.59 4.93
CA GLY A 23 -12.72 15.69 5.07
C GLY A 23 -13.37 14.54 5.83
N SER A 24 -12.60 13.57 6.35
CA SER A 24 -13.12 12.53 7.24
C SER A 24 -13.45 13.14 8.61
N THR A 25 -14.65 12.89 9.12
CA THR A 25 -15.08 13.32 10.45
C THR A 25 -14.82 12.27 11.53
N ASP A 26 -14.42 11.07 11.12
CA ASP A 26 -14.12 9.91 11.96
C ASP A 26 -12.63 9.81 12.36
N LEU A 27 -11.75 10.57 11.71
CA LEU A 27 -10.31 10.56 11.92
C LEU A 27 -9.79 11.95 12.30
N ASP A 28 -8.93 12.03 13.32
CA ASP A 28 -8.29 13.24 13.82
C ASP A 28 -6.76 13.06 13.76
N PHE A 29 -6.10 13.68 12.80
CA PHE A 29 -4.64 13.66 12.71
C PHE A 29 -4.06 14.71 13.68
N VAL A 30 -3.61 14.28 14.83
CA VAL A 30 -3.13 15.17 15.89
C VAL A 30 -1.66 15.55 15.78
N ALA A 31 -0.83 14.67 15.19
CA ALA A 31 0.59 14.96 14.97
C ALA A 31 1.20 14.13 13.83
N VAL A 32 2.23 14.72 13.22
CA VAL A 32 3.14 14.02 12.30
C VAL A 32 4.56 14.17 12.83
N ASN A 33 5.39 13.15 12.65
CA ASN A 33 6.82 13.19 13.00
C ASN A 33 7.67 13.04 11.73
N ASP A 34 8.58 13.97 11.52
CA ASP A 34 9.56 13.91 10.43
C ASP A 34 10.82 14.72 10.83
N LEU A 35 11.97 14.44 10.21
CA LEU A 35 13.22 15.10 10.55
C LEU A 35 13.44 16.46 9.85
N THR A 36 12.34 17.07 9.34
CA THR A 36 12.36 18.39 8.72
C THR A 36 11.31 19.32 9.36
N ASN A 37 11.30 20.60 9.00
CA ASN A 37 10.43 21.59 9.61
C ASN A 37 9.01 21.61 8.99
N ALA A 38 8.07 22.20 9.74
CA ALA A 38 6.66 22.29 9.35
C ALA A 38 6.45 23.04 8.02
N ALA A 39 7.21 24.10 7.76
CA ALA A 39 7.07 24.86 6.51
C ALA A 39 7.38 24.01 5.27
N THR A 40 8.45 23.21 5.32
CA THR A 40 8.80 22.26 4.25
C THR A 40 7.72 21.19 4.08
N LEU A 41 7.23 20.62 5.18
CA LEU A 41 6.19 19.59 5.14
C LEU A 41 4.85 20.13 4.61
N ALA A 42 4.45 21.32 5.01
CA ALA A 42 3.27 22.02 4.50
C ALA A 42 3.38 22.27 2.99
N HIS A 43 4.56 22.72 2.53
CA HIS A 43 4.83 22.91 1.10
C HIS A 43 4.67 21.61 0.32
N LEU A 44 5.30 20.52 0.79
CA LEU A 44 5.24 19.20 0.14
C LEU A 44 3.86 18.52 0.28
N LEU A 45 3.06 18.86 1.29
CA LEU A 45 1.67 18.41 1.38
C LEU A 45 0.80 19.12 0.33
N LYS A 46 1.06 20.42 0.09
CA LYS A 46 0.29 21.20 -0.87
C LYS A 46 0.65 20.87 -2.31
N TYR A 47 1.94 20.84 -2.63
CA TYR A 47 2.44 20.67 -3.99
C TYR A 47 3.00 19.26 -4.19
N ASP A 48 2.39 18.51 -5.08
CA ASP A 48 2.79 17.15 -5.40
C ASP A 48 2.93 16.99 -6.91
N SER A 49 4.11 16.57 -7.36
CA SER A 49 4.43 16.44 -8.78
C SER A 49 3.64 15.31 -9.46
N ILE A 50 3.16 14.34 -8.69
CA ILE A 50 2.44 13.17 -9.21
C ILE A 50 0.92 13.38 -9.12
N LEU A 51 0.42 13.67 -7.91
CA LEU A 51 -1.02 13.80 -7.64
C LEU A 51 -1.56 15.21 -7.86
N GLY A 52 -0.67 16.16 -8.15
CA GLY A 52 -1.04 17.56 -8.33
C GLY A 52 -1.25 18.32 -7.03
N ASN A 53 -1.56 19.60 -7.17
CA ASN A 53 -1.72 20.50 -6.03
C ASN A 53 -2.98 20.18 -5.24
N LEU A 54 -2.84 20.06 -3.93
CA LEU A 54 -3.96 19.88 -3.04
C LEU A 54 -4.83 21.14 -3.00
N LYS A 55 -6.10 20.96 -3.28
CA LYS A 55 -7.09 22.06 -3.22
C LYS A 55 -7.57 22.24 -1.78
N ALA A 56 -6.66 22.68 -0.91
CA ALA A 56 -6.91 22.96 0.50
C ALA A 56 -6.13 24.21 0.91
N SER A 57 -6.62 24.92 1.91
CA SER A 57 -5.86 25.97 2.57
C SER A 57 -4.85 25.35 3.51
N ILE A 58 -3.55 25.52 3.24
CA ILE A 58 -2.49 24.95 4.06
C ILE A 58 -1.62 26.08 4.58
N LYS A 59 -1.43 26.15 5.91
CA LYS A 59 -0.59 27.12 6.60
C LYS A 59 0.32 26.41 7.59
N ALA A 60 1.58 26.81 7.64
CA ALA A 60 2.52 26.42 8.70
C ALA A 60 2.73 27.62 9.64
N ASP A 61 2.70 27.36 10.94
CA ASP A 61 2.99 28.33 12.00
C ASP A 61 3.78 27.64 13.12
N GLY A 62 5.03 28.03 13.29
CA GLY A 62 5.95 27.37 14.21
C GLY A 62 6.12 25.88 13.87
N ASP A 63 5.77 25.03 14.82
CA ASP A 63 5.78 23.57 14.72
C ASP A 63 4.41 22.96 14.35
N LYS A 64 3.48 23.76 13.83
CA LYS A 64 2.14 23.33 13.49
C LYS A 64 1.81 23.53 12.02
N ILE A 65 0.96 22.67 11.51
CA ILE A 65 0.35 22.80 10.16
C ILE A 65 -1.17 22.79 10.34
N THR A 66 -1.84 23.73 9.65
CA THR A 66 -3.30 23.78 9.57
C THR A 66 -3.73 23.51 8.14
N VAL A 67 -4.68 22.59 7.96
CA VAL A 67 -5.28 22.22 6.67
C VAL A 67 -6.79 22.45 6.77
N ASP A 68 -7.34 23.41 6.04
CA ASP A 68 -8.77 23.77 6.01
C ASP A 68 -9.39 24.00 7.42
N GLY A 69 -8.57 24.43 8.38
CA GLY A 69 -8.97 24.69 9.77
C GLY A 69 -8.55 23.61 10.76
N ASP A 70 -8.29 22.40 10.32
CA ASP A 70 -7.78 21.30 11.16
C ASP A 70 -6.28 21.46 11.37
N GLN A 71 -5.84 21.46 12.64
CA GLN A 71 -4.45 21.71 13.02
C GLN A 71 -3.82 20.46 13.61
N PHE A 72 -2.60 20.14 13.19
CA PHE A 72 -1.78 19.09 13.77
C PHE A 72 -0.36 19.57 14.07
N GLN A 73 0.28 18.91 15.03
CA GLN A 73 1.65 19.21 15.45
C GLN A 73 2.66 18.51 14.55
N VAL A 74 3.78 19.19 14.27
CA VAL A 74 4.96 18.60 13.60
C VAL A 74 6.02 18.34 14.67
N LEU A 75 6.37 17.09 14.83
CA LEU A 75 7.42 16.61 15.72
C LEU A 75 8.69 16.33 14.93
N SER A 76 9.86 16.37 15.60
CA SER A 76 11.16 16.06 15.00
C SER A 76 11.98 15.16 15.94
N VAL A 77 11.49 13.95 16.17
CA VAL A 77 12.04 12.99 17.12
C VAL A 77 12.57 11.77 16.37
N LYS A 78 13.81 11.39 16.61
CA LYS A 78 14.48 10.25 15.93
C LYS A 78 14.04 8.89 16.47
N ASP A 79 13.90 8.76 17.78
CA ASP A 79 13.52 7.49 18.42
C ASP A 79 12.01 7.46 18.68
N PRO A 80 11.26 6.54 18.06
CA PRO A 80 9.83 6.42 18.25
C PRO A 80 9.38 6.24 19.71
N ALA A 81 10.22 5.68 20.56
CA ALA A 81 9.93 5.50 21.99
C ALA A 81 9.80 6.83 22.76
N GLN A 82 10.35 7.93 22.21
CA GLN A 82 10.33 9.26 22.81
C GLN A 82 9.22 10.16 22.24
N LEU A 83 8.40 9.64 21.32
CA LEU A 83 7.28 10.39 20.76
C LEU A 83 6.17 10.56 21.81
N PRO A 84 5.54 11.73 21.92
CA PRO A 84 4.57 12.02 22.98
C PRO A 84 3.16 11.48 22.66
N TRP A 85 3.05 10.25 22.15
CA TRP A 85 1.76 9.67 21.72
C TRP A 85 0.76 9.60 22.86
N LYS A 86 1.21 9.27 24.07
CA LYS A 86 0.36 9.23 25.26
C LYS A 86 -0.23 10.58 25.60
N ASP A 87 0.61 11.63 25.60
CA ASP A 87 0.19 12.99 25.98
C ASP A 87 -0.75 13.61 24.95
N LEU A 88 -0.57 13.26 23.66
CA LEU A 88 -1.44 13.66 22.56
C LEU A 88 -2.70 12.79 22.46
N GLY A 89 -2.75 11.70 23.21
CA GLY A 89 -3.86 10.75 23.20
C GLY A 89 -4.01 9.99 21.88
N VAL A 90 -2.90 9.70 21.20
CA VAL A 90 -2.90 8.99 19.92
C VAL A 90 -3.36 7.55 20.10
N ASP A 91 -4.41 7.17 19.37
CA ASP A 91 -4.90 5.80 19.35
C ASP A 91 -4.12 4.92 18.38
N VAL A 92 -3.90 5.39 17.16
CA VAL A 92 -3.23 4.62 16.10
C VAL A 92 -2.10 5.43 15.48
N VAL A 93 -0.95 4.77 15.26
CA VAL A 93 0.18 5.35 14.54
C VAL A 93 0.32 4.66 13.19
N PHE A 94 0.44 5.46 12.12
CA PHE A 94 1.00 4.99 10.85
C PHE A 94 2.52 5.10 10.91
N GLU A 95 3.20 3.96 10.86
CA GLU A 95 4.65 3.90 10.70
C GLU A 95 5.00 3.92 9.22
N SER A 96 5.39 5.09 8.72
CA SER A 96 5.59 5.39 7.29
C SER A 96 7.02 5.83 6.95
N THR A 97 7.98 5.63 7.86
CA THR A 97 9.39 5.99 7.62
C THR A 97 10.11 4.99 6.71
N GLY A 98 9.63 3.75 6.65
CA GLY A 98 10.34 2.62 6.03
C GLY A 98 11.55 2.11 6.83
N LEU A 99 11.79 2.64 8.04
CA LEU A 99 12.92 2.27 8.91
C LEU A 99 12.52 1.26 9.98
N PHE A 100 11.36 1.42 10.59
CA PHE A 100 10.86 0.58 11.70
C PHE A 100 9.87 -0.46 11.17
N THR A 101 10.37 -1.36 10.33
CA THR A 101 9.55 -2.35 9.60
C THR A 101 9.58 -3.76 10.21
N ASP A 102 10.08 -3.91 11.40
CA ASP A 102 9.97 -5.13 12.20
C ASP A 102 9.12 -4.89 13.45
N ARG A 103 8.59 -5.98 14.02
CA ARG A 103 7.72 -5.93 15.20
C ARG A 103 8.34 -5.18 16.38
N ASP A 104 9.62 -5.46 16.66
CA ASP A 104 10.25 -4.95 17.88
C ASP A 104 10.54 -3.47 17.77
N SER A 105 10.99 -3.01 16.60
CA SER A 105 11.21 -1.58 16.34
C SER A 105 9.89 -0.79 16.29
N ALA A 106 8.83 -1.33 15.71
CA ALA A 106 7.51 -0.71 15.69
C ALA A 106 6.82 -0.70 17.06
N ALA A 107 7.14 -1.67 17.95
CA ALA A 107 6.61 -1.71 19.32
C ALA A 107 7.02 -0.49 20.17
N LYS A 108 8.03 0.27 19.76
CA LYS A 108 8.40 1.54 20.39
C LYS A 108 7.25 2.55 20.40
N HIS A 109 6.40 2.55 19.39
CA HIS A 109 5.20 3.40 19.37
C HIS A 109 4.18 2.99 20.43
N LEU A 110 4.04 1.69 20.69
CA LEU A 110 3.17 1.20 21.79
C LEU A 110 3.74 1.62 23.15
N ALA A 111 5.07 1.51 23.33
CA ALA A 111 5.73 1.98 24.54
C ALA A 111 5.58 3.50 24.74
N ALA A 112 5.51 4.27 23.67
CA ALA A 112 5.25 5.71 23.67
C ALA A 112 3.78 6.07 23.93
N GLY A 113 2.87 5.07 23.98
CA GLY A 113 1.47 5.26 24.37
C GLY A 113 0.42 5.09 23.28
N ALA A 114 0.81 4.77 22.05
CA ALA A 114 -0.15 4.39 21.00
C ALA A 114 -0.80 3.03 21.33
N ARG A 115 -2.06 2.83 20.94
CA ARG A 115 -2.77 1.56 21.15
C ARG A 115 -2.52 0.56 20.02
N LYS A 116 -2.39 1.04 18.79
CA LYS A 116 -2.11 0.24 17.59
C LYS A 116 -1.08 0.93 16.70
N VAL A 117 -0.37 0.11 15.94
CA VAL A 117 0.58 0.56 14.92
C VAL A 117 0.25 -0.11 13.59
N ILE A 118 0.14 0.67 12.53
CA ILE A 118 0.04 0.20 11.14
C ILE A 118 1.35 0.51 10.43
N ILE A 119 2.15 -0.52 10.14
CA ILE A 119 3.35 -0.38 9.34
C ILE A 119 2.93 -0.30 7.86
N THR A 120 3.29 0.79 7.20
CA THR A 120 2.93 1.02 5.78
C THR A 120 3.97 0.43 4.82
N ALA A 121 4.40 -0.78 5.11
CA ALA A 121 5.38 -1.56 4.35
C ALA A 121 5.26 -3.04 4.71
N PRO A 122 5.84 -3.97 3.92
CA PRO A 122 6.05 -5.34 4.37
C PRO A 122 6.85 -5.35 5.68
N ALA A 123 6.34 -6.04 6.69
CA ALA A 123 6.97 -6.07 8.00
C ALA A 123 7.55 -7.44 8.35
N LYS A 124 8.60 -7.44 9.17
CA LYS A 124 9.16 -8.67 9.73
C LYS A 124 8.43 -9.01 11.03
N LYS A 125 7.78 -10.18 11.04
CA LYS A 125 7.08 -10.74 12.21
C LYS A 125 6.09 -9.76 12.87
N PRO A 126 5.22 -9.05 12.12
CA PRO A 126 4.15 -8.27 12.73
C PRO A 126 3.20 -9.22 13.48
N ASP A 127 2.32 -8.67 14.33
CA ASP A 127 1.27 -9.48 14.95
C ASP A 127 0.30 -10.00 13.87
N PHE A 128 0.06 -9.21 12.82
CA PHE A 128 -0.79 -9.59 11.69
C PHE A 128 -0.42 -8.83 10.41
N SER A 129 -0.22 -9.56 9.30
CA SER A 129 -0.14 -8.99 7.95
C SER A 129 -1.53 -9.05 7.32
N VAL A 130 -2.06 -7.90 6.90
CA VAL A 130 -3.41 -7.79 6.38
C VAL A 130 -3.43 -7.22 4.95
N VAL A 131 -4.27 -7.82 4.12
CA VAL A 131 -4.66 -7.28 2.82
C VAL A 131 -6.18 -7.27 2.78
N LEU A 132 -6.78 -6.08 2.67
CA LEU A 132 -8.22 -5.91 2.63
C LEU A 132 -8.84 -6.58 1.41
N GLY A 133 -9.98 -7.21 1.60
CA GLY A 133 -10.62 -8.09 0.62
C GLY A 133 -10.05 -9.51 0.59
N VAL A 134 -9.00 -9.79 1.37
CA VAL A 134 -8.32 -11.09 1.38
C VAL A 134 -8.43 -11.82 2.71
N ASN A 135 -7.99 -11.22 3.82
CA ASN A 135 -7.89 -11.89 5.12
C ASN A 135 -8.26 -11.01 6.32
N GLU A 136 -8.88 -9.86 6.13
CA GLU A 136 -9.23 -8.91 7.19
C GLU A 136 -10.22 -9.47 8.22
N GLU A 137 -10.94 -10.53 7.88
CA GLU A 137 -11.82 -11.22 8.82
C GLU A 137 -11.07 -11.86 10.00
N LYS A 138 -9.79 -12.19 9.80
CA LYS A 138 -8.89 -12.81 10.79
C LYS A 138 -8.28 -11.80 11.77
N TYR A 139 -8.53 -10.50 11.58
CA TYR A 139 -8.05 -9.50 12.54
C TYR A 139 -8.72 -9.68 13.91
N ASP A 140 -7.90 -9.83 14.94
CA ASP A 140 -8.31 -9.87 16.34
C ASP A 140 -7.79 -8.61 17.08
N PRO A 141 -8.68 -7.70 17.53
CA PRO A 141 -8.28 -6.47 18.22
C PRO A 141 -7.55 -6.70 19.55
N LYS A 142 -7.72 -7.87 20.18
CA LYS A 142 -7.12 -8.17 21.48
C LYS A 142 -5.66 -8.60 21.38
N THR A 143 -5.26 -9.19 20.27
CA THR A 143 -3.93 -9.80 20.09
C THR A 143 -3.09 -9.12 19.01
N HIS A 144 -3.72 -8.44 18.04
CA HIS A 144 -3.02 -7.80 16.94
C HIS A 144 -2.86 -6.29 17.21
N HIS A 145 -1.70 -5.90 17.72
CA HIS A 145 -1.38 -4.49 18.04
C HIS A 145 -0.45 -3.85 17.01
N ILE A 146 0.39 -4.64 16.35
CA ILE A 146 1.31 -4.19 15.30
C ILE A 146 0.94 -4.89 14.01
N LEU A 147 0.34 -4.13 13.09
CA LEU A 147 -0.14 -4.65 11.81
C LEU A 147 0.77 -4.19 10.67
N SER A 148 0.89 -5.04 9.65
CA SER A 148 1.47 -4.65 8.36
C SER A 148 0.37 -4.59 7.31
N ASN A 149 0.29 -3.48 6.57
CA ASN A 149 -0.57 -3.39 5.38
C ASN A 149 0.08 -4.02 4.13
N ALA A 150 1.08 -4.88 4.32
CA ALA A 150 1.87 -5.51 3.27
C ALA A 150 2.49 -4.48 2.28
N SER A 151 2.77 -4.87 1.03
CA SER A 151 3.23 -3.95 -0.01
C SER A 151 2.10 -3.54 -0.96
N CYS A 152 2.29 -2.46 -1.72
CA CYS A 152 1.38 -2.08 -2.79
C CYS A 152 1.21 -3.20 -3.83
N THR A 153 2.29 -3.90 -4.17
CA THR A 153 2.28 -5.04 -5.10
C THR A 153 1.52 -6.23 -4.51
N THR A 154 1.69 -6.53 -3.22
CA THR A 154 0.91 -7.60 -2.56
C THR A 154 -0.57 -7.25 -2.50
N ASN A 155 -0.91 -5.97 -2.25
CA ASN A 155 -2.30 -5.51 -2.29
C ASN A 155 -2.93 -5.63 -3.68
N CYS A 156 -2.14 -5.52 -4.77
CA CYS A 156 -2.62 -5.78 -6.12
C CYS A 156 -2.76 -7.29 -6.41
N LEU A 157 -1.72 -8.07 -6.09
CA LEU A 157 -1.64 -9.49 -6.46
C LEU A 157 -2.57 -10.39 -5.64
N ALA A 158 -2.72 -10.14 -4.34
CA ALA A 158 -3.45 -11.06 -3.46
C ALA A 158 -4.96 -11.14 -3.77
N PRO A 159 -5.71 -10.04 -4.01
CA PRO A 159 -7.10 -10.11 -4.44
C PRO A 159 -7.27 -10.84 -5.78
N LEU A 160 -6.40 -10.57 -6.76
CA LEU A 160 -6.36 -11.24 -8.05
C LEU A 160 -6.13 -12.75 -7.88
N ALA A 161 -5.12 -13.15 -7.11
CA ALA A 161 -4.81 -14.55 -6.85
C ALA A 161 -5.93 -15.27 -6.09
N LYS A 162 -6.61 -14.56 -5.15
CA LYS A 162 -7.78 -15.08 -4.42
C LYS A 162 -8.91 -15.45 -5.38
N VAL A 163 -9.26 -14.55 -6.31
CA VAL A 163 -10.33 -14.82 -7.30
C VAL A 163 -9.98 -16.03 -8.17
N LEU A 164 -8.77 -16.09 -8.72
CA LEU A 164 -8.34 -17.23 -9.53
C LEU A 164 -8.35 -18.54 -8.72
N HIS A 165 -7.83 -18.51 -7.49
CA HIS A 165 -7.75 -19.71 -6.65
C HIS A 165 -9.11 -20.22 -6.22
N GLN A 166 -9.99 -19.36 -5.76
CA GLN A 166 -11.33 -19.74 -5.29
C GLN A 166 -12.22 -20.24 -6.41
N THR A 167 -12.07 -19.72 -7.63
CA THR A 167 -12.93 -20.07 -8.76
C THR A 167 -12.39 -21.27 -9.53
N PHE A 168 -11.11 -21.26 -9.85
CA PHE A 168 -10.51 -22.25 -10.76
C PHE A 168 -9.43 -23.13 -10.10
N GLY A 169 -8.98 -22.82 -8.87
CA GLY A 169 -7.81 -23.45 -8.26
C GLY A 169 -6.52 -22.98 -8.92
N LEU A 170 -5.62 -22.35 -8.16
CA LEU A 170 -4.31 -21.90 -8.65
C LEU A 170 -3.26 -22.88 -8.18
N LYS A 171 -2.66 -23.64 -9.12
CA LYS A 171 -1.60 -24.64 -8.84
C LYS A 171 -0.29 -23.96 -8.53
N LYS A 172 0.16 -23.09 -9.43
CA LYS A 172 1.40 -22.31 -9.34
C LYS A 172 1.35 -21.12 -10.29
N GLY A 173 2.13 -20.10 -10.00
CA GLY A 173 2.22 -18.93 -10.87
C GLY A 173 3.52 -18.16 -10.70
N TRP A 174 3.86 -17.41 -11.73
CA TRP A 174 4.99 -16.50 -11.75
C TRP A 174 4.51 -15.09 -12.00
N MET A 175 4.89 -14.16 -11.12
CA MET A 175 4.51 -12.76 -11.22
C MET A 175 5.72 -11.91 -11.63
N THR A 176 5.52 -11.03 -12.59
CA THR A 176 6.42 -9.91 -12.84
C THR A 176 5.70 -8.62 -12.53
N THR A 177 6.20 -7.82 -11.57
CA THR A 177 5.69 -6.46 -11.44
C THR A 177 6.55 -5.51 -12.26
N VAL A 178 5.93 -4.82 -13.22
CA VAL A 178 6.52 -3.67 -13.90
C VAL A 178 6.20 -2.45 -13.05
N HIS A 179 7.20 -1.99 -12.29
CA HIS A 179 6.97 -1.08 -11.17
C HIS A 179 7.63 0.28 -11.41
N SER A 180 6.90 1.34 -11.14
CA SER A 180 7.45 2.69 -11.11
C SER A 180 8.64 2.80 -10.16
N TYR A 181 9.57 3.71 -10.43
CA TYR A 181 10.67 3.97 -9.51
C TYR A 181 10.17 4.54 -8.17
N THR A 182 10.91 4.28 -7.11
CA THR A 182 10.59 4.76 -5.75
C THR A 182 11.84 5.37 -5.12
N ASN A 183 11.66 6.08 -3.99
CA ASN A 183 12.74 6.80 -3.32
C ASN A 183 13.85 5.90 -2.73
N ASP A 184 13.72 4.58 -2.78
CA ASP A 184 14.81 3.65 -2.48
C ASP A 184 15.81 3.50 -3.64
N GLN A 185 15.51 4.03 -4.82
CA GLN A 185 16.38 4.08 -5.98
C GLN A 185 17.14 5.40 -6.04
N GLN A 186 18.26 5.40 -6.75
CA GLN A 186 19.09 6.58 -6.92
C GLN A 186 18.65 7.40 -8.14
N LEU A 187 18.65 8.72 -7.99
CA LEU A 187 18.38 9.62 -9.12
C LEU A 187 19.48 9.52 -10.20
N LEU A 188 20.74 9.56 -9.76
CA LEU A 188 21.93 9.25 -10.56
C LEU A 188 22.70 8.12 -9.88
N ASP A 189 23.75 7.58 -10.56
CA ASP A 189 24.56 6.48 -10.04
C ASP A 189 25.18 6.83 -8.67
N LEU A 190 24.74 6.12 -7.61
CA LEU A 190 25.20 6.29 -6.24
C LEU A 190 25.24 4.95 -5.52
N PRO A 191 26.05 4.81 -4.45
CA PRO A 191 26.12 3.56 -3.69
C PRO A 191 24.74 3.10 -3.17
N HIS A 192 24.45 1.82 -3.39
CA HIS A 192 23.29 1.14 -2.88
C HIS A 192 23.65 -0.33 -2.63
N LYS A 193 23.04 -1.00 -1.63
CA LYS A 193 23.27 -2.42 -1.32
C LYS A 193 22.92 -3.37 -2.47
N ASP A 194 21.91 -3.02 -3.26
CA ASP A 194 21.59 -3.66 -4.53
C ASP A 194 22.25 -2.84 -5.65
N LEU A 195 23.25 -3.38 -6.33
CA LEU A 195 24.03 -2.70 -7.37
C LEU A 195 23.18 -2.30 -8.59
N ARG A 196 22.06 -2.98 -8.84
CA ARG A 196 21.15 -2.59 -9.90
C ARG A 196 20.34 -1.34 -9.51
N ARG A 197 19.90 -1.24 -8.25
CA ARG A 197 19.25 -0.03 -7.71
C ARG A 197 20.23 1.14 -7.49
N ALA A 198 21.52 0.89 -7.54
CA ALA A 198 22.56 1.92 -7.52
C ALA A 198 22.60 2.78 -8.80
N ARG A 199 21.92 2.34 -9.86
CA ARG A 199 21.91 3.02 -11.17
C ARG A 199 20.77 4.03 -11.25
N ALA A 200 20.91 4.99 -12.17
CA ALA A 200 19.96 6.09 -12.41
C ALA A 200 18.54 5.56 -12.72
N ALA A 201 17.59 5.86 -11.84
CA ALA A 201 16.24 5.31 -11.86
C ALA A 201 15.44 5.68 -13.12
N ALA A 202 15.61 6.91 -13.62
CA ALA A 202 14.83 7.45 -14.73
C ALA A 202 15.40 7.12 -16.13
N LEU A 203 16.48 6.32 -16.21
CA LEU A 203 17.17 6.02 -17.46
C LEU A 203 17.15 4.55 -17.86
N SER A 204 16.79 3.66 -16.93
CA SER A 204 16.98 2.22 -17.15
C SER A 204 15.79 1.40 -16.67
N ILE A 205 15.55 0.25 -17.32
CA ILE A 205 14.77 -0.84 -16.76
C ILE A 205 15.68 -1.60 -15.79
N ILE A 206 15.31 -1.66 -14.51
CA ILE A 206 16.12 -2.23 -13.44
C ILE A 206 15.48 -3.49 -12.89
N PRO A 207 15.97 -4.70 -13.23
CA PRO A 207 15.52 -5.94 -12.60
C PRO A 207 15.95 -5.96 -11.12
N THR A 208 15.03 -6.33 -10.24
CA THR A 208 15.32 -6.46 -8.81
C THR A 208 14.41 -7.50 -8.16
N THR A 209 14.76 -7.92 -6.96
CA THR A 209 13.95 -8.85 -6.19
C THR A 209 12.69 -8.18 -5.64
N THR A 210 11.66 -8.98 -5.41
CA THR A 210 10.45 -8.59 -4.69
C THR A 210 9.97 -9.74 -3.82
N GLY A 211 9.60 -9.45 -2.58
CA GLY A 211 8.93 -10.41 -1.71
C GLY A 211 7.40 -10.43 -1.88
N ALA A 212 6.86 -9.65 -2.83
CA ALA A 212 5.41 -9.46 -2.91
C ALA A 212 4.64 -10.75 -3.28
N ALA A 213 5.21 -11.59 -4.16
CA ALA A 213 4.59 -12.84 -4.56
C ALA A 213 4.60 -13.88 -3.42
N THR A 214 5.73 -14.02 -2.73
CA THR A 214 5.86 -14.93 -1.58
C THR A 214 5.01 -14.47 -0.39
N ALA A 215 4.86 -13.15 -0.21
CA ALA A 215 4.00 -12.56 0.82
C ALA A 215 2.51 -12.85 0.62
N VAL A 216 2.07 -13.19 -0.60
CA VAL A 216 0.69 -13.69 -0.81
C VAL A 216 0.42 -14.93 0.03
N GLY A 217 1.41 -15.82 0.20
CA GLY A 217 1.28 -17.01 1.05
C GLY A 217 1.17 -16.72 2.56
N GLU A 218 1.44 -15.49 3.01
CA GLU A 218 1.20 -15.07 4.39
C GLU A 218 -0.26 -14.67 4.62
N VAL A 219 -0.90 -14.06 3.61
CA VAL A 219 -2.30 -13.59 3.69
C VAL A 219 -3.30 -14.62 3.14
N LEU A 220 -2.84 -15.49 2.23
CA LEU A 220 -3.57 -16.64 1.66
C LEU A 220 -2.72 -17.91 1.87
N PRO A 221 -2.77 -18.55 3.04
CA PRO A 221 -1.91 -19.68 3.39
C PRO A 221 -2.00 -20.88 2.41
N GLU A 222 -3.15 -21.05 1.76
CA GLU A 222 -3.38 -22.07 0.73
C GLU A 222 -2.50 -21.88 -0.54
N LEU A 223 -2.00 -20.66 -0.76
CA LEU A 223 -1.09 -20.33 -1.86
C LEU A 223 0.39 -20.30 -1.44
N LYS A 224 0.70 -20.67 -0.21
CA LYS A 224 2.10 -20.68 0.27
C LYS A 224 2.97 -21.57 -0.61
N GLY A 225 4.05 -20.99 -1.16
CA GLY A 225 4.99 -21.69 -2.04
C GLY A 225 4.48 -21.94 -3.46
N ARG A 226 3.27 -21.45 -3.82
CA ARG A 226 2.71 -21.58 -5.16
C ARG A 226 2.98 -20.38 -6.06
N LEU A 227 3.35 -19.23 -5.49
CA LEU A 227 3.65 -18.00 -6.21
C LEU A 227 5.06 -17.52 -5.92
N ASP A 228 5.76 -17.09 -6.97
CA ASP A 228 7.04 -16.39 -6.89
C ASP A 228 7.12 -15.34 -8.00
N GLY A 229 8.15 -14.49 -8.00
CA GLY A 229 8.24 -13.44 -9.01
C GLY A 229 9.43 -12.50 -8.86
N ILE A 230 9.48 -11.56 -9.80
CA ILE A 230 10.49 -10.50 -9.87
C ILE A 230 9.84 -9.13 -10.02
N SER A 231 10.65 -8.08 -9.82
CA SER A 231 10.28 -6.71 -10.13
C SER A 231 11.18 -6.15 -11.23
N LEU A 232 10.56 -5.49 -12.21
CA LEU A 232 11.24 -4.64 -13.18
C LEU A 232 10.89 -3.19 -12.85
N ARG A 233 11.85 -2.42 -12.33
CA ARG A 233 11.67 -0.97 -12.16
C ARG A 233 11.81 -0.29 -13.51
N VAL A 234 10.88 0.61 -13.83
CA VAL A 234 10.82 1.30 -15.11
C VAL A 234 10.87 2.83 -14.93
N PRO A 235 11.27 3.61 -15.96
CA PRO A 235 11.37 5.06 -15.87
C PRO A 235 10.00 5.78 -15.86
N THR A 236 9.07 5.36 -15.03
CA THR A 236 7.79 6.02 -14.78
C THR A 236 7.69 6.41 -13.30
N PRO A 237 7.12 7.59 -12.98
CA PRO A 237 7.13 8.09 -11.60
C PRO A 237 6.04 7.48 -10.71
N ASN A 238 4.97 6.94 -11.30
CA ASN A 238 3.84 6.35 -10.59
C ASN A 238 3.03 5.44 -11.50
N VAL A 239 2.19 4.63 -10.93
CA VAL A 239 1.40 3.54 -11.51
C VAL A 239 2.28 2.39 -11.98
N SER A 240 1.98 1.25 -11.45
CA SER A 240 2.67 -0.02 -11.69
C SER A 240 1.68 -1.06 -12.19
N CYS A 241 2.16 -2.18 -12.72
CA CYS A 241 1.29 -3.31 -13.01
C CYS A 241 1.90 -4.63 -12.57
N VAL A 242 1.04 -5.58 -12.26
CA VAL A 242 1.32 -6.99 -12.05
C VAL A 242 0.99 -7.74 -13.32
N ASP A 243 1.95 -8.46 -13.84
CA ASP A 243 1.80 -9.46 -14.91
C ASP A 243 1.91 -10.84 -14.27
N LEU A 244 0.78 -11.52 -14.10
CA LEU A 244 0.71 -12.87 -13.54
C LEU A 244 0.49 -13.88 -14.63
N ALA A 245 1.39 -14.87 -14.72
CA ALA A 245 1.20 -16.11 -15.48
C ALA A 245 1.01 -17.27 -14.49
N ALA A 246 -0.06 -18.06 -14.63
CA ALA A 246 -0.38 -19.11 -13.66
C ALA A 246 -1.01 -20.34 -14.32
N ILE A 247 -0.87 -21.50 -13.65
CA ILE A 247 -1.53 -22.75 -14.02
C ILE A 247 -2.75 -22.94 -13.11
N LEU A 248 -3.91 -23.17 -13.71
CA LEU A 248 -5.15 -23.46 -13.04
C LEU A 248 -5.35 -24.96 -12.81
N GLU A 249 -6.18 -25.32 -11.84
CA GLU A 249 -6.59 -26.72 -11.58
C GLU A 249 -7.77 -27.12 -12.46
N LYS A 250 -8.69 -26.17 -12.68
CA LYS A 250 -9.89 -26.35 -13.52
C LYS A 250 -9.68 -25.57 -14.81
N PRO A 251 -9.90 -26.21 -15.98
CA PRO A 251 -9.83 -25.50 -17.25
C PRO A 251 -10.84 -24.32 -17.29
N ALA A 252 -10.43 -23.24 -17.94
CA ALA A 252 -11.24 -22.06 -18.13
C ALA A 252 -10.98 -21.42 -19.50
N THR A 253 -11.88 -20.55 -19.93
CA THR A 253 -11.66 -19.63 -21.07
C THR A 253 -11.32 -18.23 -20.54
N SER A 254 -10.78 -17.37 -21.40
CA SER A 254 -10.53 -15.97 -21.06
C SER A 254 -11.80 -15.23 -20.60
N GLU A 255 -12.93 -15.55 -21.23
CA GLU A 255 -14.25 -14.97 -20.90
C GLU A 255 -14.71 -15.42 -19.50
N GLN A 256 -14.51 -16.69 -19.15
CA GLN A 256 -14.84 -17.20 -17.81
C GLN A 256 -13.98 -16.56 -16.72
N VAL A 257 -12.69 -16.38 -16.99
CA VAL A 257 -11.77 -15.70 -16.06
C VAL A 257 -12.18 -14.23 -15.89
N ASN A 258 -12.47 -13.52 -16.97
CA ASN A 258 -12.94 -12.14 -16.93
C ASN A 258 -14.29 -12.01 -16.22
N ALA A 259 -15.23 -12.93 -16.46
CA ALA A 259 -16.50 -12.95 -15.74
C ALA A 259 -16.33 -13.12 -14.23
N ALA A 260 -15.37 -13.96 -13.79
CA ALA A 260 -15.06 -14.13 -12.37
C ALA A 260 -14.48 -12.86 -11.75
N PHE A 261 -13.57 -12.16 -12.45
CA PHE A 261 -13.04 -10.88 -11.98
C PHE A 261 -14.11 -9.81 -11.92
N LYS A 262 -14.96 -9.69 -12.94
CA LYS A 262 -16.05 -8.72 -12.97
C LYS A 262 -17.03 -8.96 -11.82
N ALA A 263 -17.44 -10.21 -11.59
CA ALA A 263 -18.32 -10.56 -10.49
C ALA A 263 -17.69 -10.25 -9.12
N ALA A 264 -16.38 -10.44 -8.96
CA ALA A 264 -15.66 -10.09 -7.73
C ALA A 264 -15.59 -8.57 -7.54
N ALA A 265 -15.31 -7.79 -8.58
CA ALA A 265 -15.24 -6.33 -8.56
C ALA A 265 -16.61 -5.70 -8.23
N ASP A 266 -17.69 -6.22 -8.80
CA ASP A 266 -19.05 -5.73 -8.55
C ASP A 266 -19.60 -6.20 -7.19
N GLY A 267 -19.01 -7.23 -6.60
CA GLY A 267 -19.46 -7.92 -5.39
C GLY A 267 -18.48 -7.83 -4.20
N PRO A 268 -17.87 -8.97 -3.78
CA PRO A 268 -17.13 -9.04 -2.53
C PRO A 268 -15.83 -8.21 -2.48
N LEU A 269 -15.29 -7.83 -3.64
CA LEU A 269 -14.08 -7.00 -3.73
C LEU A 269 -14.38 -5.58 -4.21
N LYS A 270 -15.62 -5.13 -4.12
CA LYS A 270 -16.01 -3.76 -4.48
C LYS A 270 -15.17 -2.73 -3.72
N GLY A 271 -14.57 -1.79 -4.47
CA GLY A 271 -13.66 -0.76 -3.92
C GLY A 271 -12.24 -1.25 -3.67
N ILE A 272 -11.96 -2.54 -3.83
CA ILE A 272 -10.63 -3.16 -3.75
C ILE A 272 -10.13 -3.54 -5.13
N LEU A 273 -10.99 -4.25 -5.90
CA LEU A 273 -10.71 -4.69 -7.27
C LEU A 273 -11.61 -3.91 -8.24
N GLU A 274 -11.03 -3.46 -9.33
CA GLU A 274 -11.72 -2.85 -10.47
C GLU A 274 -11.52 -3.70 -11.72
N TYR A 275 -12.47 -3.65 -12.63
CA TYR A 275 -12.45 -4.37 -13.90
C TYR A 275 -12.62 -3.38 -15.04
N VAL A 276 -11.65 -3.31 -15.97
CA VAL A 276 -11.58 -2.32 -17.04
C VAL A 276 -11.49 -3.02 -18.40
N GLU A 277 -12.31 -2.56 -19.35
CA GLU A 277 -12.34 -3.04 -20.75
C GLU A 277 -11.79 -2.00 -21.73
N GLU A 278 -11.57 -0.76 -21.25
CA GLU A 278 -11.06 0.34 -22.07
C GLU A 278 -9.55 0.19 -22.34
N PRO A 279 -9.06 0.66 -23.51
CA PRO A 279 -7.64 0.59 -23.87
C PRO A 279 -6.84 1.71 -23.19
N LEU A 280 -6.60 1.58 -21.88
CA LEU A 280 -5.92 2.55 -21.04
C LEU A 280 -4.43 2.23 -20.86
N VAL A 281 -3.67 3.24 -20.43
CA VAL A 281 -2.25 3.13 -20.10
C VAL A 281 -1.98 3.62 -18.67
N SER A 282 -0.78 3.40 -18.16
CA SER A 282 -0.44 3.65 -16.75
C SER A 282 -0.88 5.03 -16.21
N ILE A 283 -0.73 6.10 -17.02
CA ILE A 283 -1.06 7.46 -16.54
C ILE A 283 -2.56 7.65 -16.26
N ASP A 284 -3.42 6.89 -16.92
CA ASP A 284 -4.88 6.97 -16.78
C ASP A 284 -5.35 6.44 -15.42
N PHE A 285 -4.56 5.57 -14.81
CA PHE A 285 -4.83 5.00 -13.48
C PHE A 285 -4.25 5.84 -12.32
N ARG A 286 -3.59 6.97 -12.60
CA ARG A 286 -3.09 7.86 -11.56
C ARG A 286 -4.23 8.43 -10.73
N GLY A 287 -4.14 8.25 -9.40
CA GLY A 287 -5.19 8.67 -8.47
C GLY A 287 -6.36 7.68 -8.36
N ASN A 288 -6.26 6.51 -8.98
CA ASN A 288 -7.25 5.45 -8.81
C ASN A 288 -7.06 4.79 -7.43
N PRO A 289 -8.12 4.72 -6.58
CA PRO A 289 -8.01 4.21 -5.21
C PRO A 289 -8.04 2.67 -5.10
N HIS A 290 -8.33 1.94 -6.19
CA HIS A 290 -8.38 0.48 -6.15
C HIS A 290 -6.99 -0.13 -5.98
N SER A 291 -6.92 -1.26 -5.28
CA SER A 291 -5.67 -1.99 -5.06
C SER A 291 -5.24 -2.80 -6.28
N SER A 292 -6.20 -3.25 -7.08
CA SER A 292 -6.00 -4.15 -8.22
C SER A 292 -7.00 -3.81 -9.31
N ILE A 293 -6.53 -3.45 -10.50
CA ILE A 293 -7.37 -3.01 -11.62
C ILE A 293 -7.10 -3.96 -12.78
N ILE A 294 -8.02 -4.89 -13.01
CA ILE A 294 -7.88 -5.92 -14.05
C ILE A 294 -8.05 -5.29 -15.44
N ASP A 295 -7.02 -5.46 -16.26
CA ASP A 295 -7.04 -5.11 -17.67
C ASP A 295 -7.61 -6.29 -18.48
N ALA A 296 -8.92 -6.29 -18.66
CA ALA A 296 -9.65 -7.43 -19.21
C ALA A 296 -9.20 -7.85 -20.62
N PRO A 297 -8.92 -6.94 -21.58
CA PRO A 297 -8.38 -7.29 -22.89
C PRO A 297 -7.07 -8.09 -22.86
N TYR A 298 -6.28 -7.95 -21.78
CA TYR A 298 -5.02 -8.67 -21.61
C TYR A 298 -5.14 -9.98 -20.82
N THR A 299 -6.34 -10.37 -20.39
CA THR A 299 -6.59 -11.72 -19.90
C THR A 299 -6.51 -12.73 -21.05
N LYS A 300 -5.61 -13.71 -20.95
CA LYS A 300 -5.43 -14.76 -21.95
C LYS A 300 -5.37 -16.12 -21.26
N VAL A 301 -5.95 -17.12 -21.91
CA VAL A 301 -5.87 -18.51 -21.50
C VAL A 301 -5.35 -19.35 -22.69
N MET A 302 -4.35 -20.17 -22.44
CA MET A 302 -3.78 -21.12 -23.39
C MET A 302 -4.04 -22.53 -22.87
N ASP A 303 -4.36 -23.46 -23.77
CA ASP A 303 -4.61 -24.89 -23.49
C ASP A 303 -5.61 -25.14 -22.32
N GLY A 304 -6.43 -24.13 -22.00
CA GLY A 304 -7.47 -24.22 -20.97
C GLY A 304 -6.99 -24.01 -19.54
N ASP A 305 -5.70 -24.18 -19.23
CA ASP A 305 -5.20 -24.09 -17.86
C ASP A 305 -4.08 -23.06 -17.63
N PHE A 306 -3.39 -22.62 -18.68
CA PHE A 306 -2.37 -21.58 -18.54
C PHE A 306 -2.98 -20.20 -18.73
N VAL A 307 -3.18 -19.48 -17.61
CA VAL A 307 -3.78 -18.13 -17.59
C VAL A 307 -2.72 -17.05 -17.45
N LYS A 308 -2.90 -15.97 -18.20
CA LYS A 308 -2.16 -14.72 -18.03
C LYS A 308 -3.14 -13.59 -17.72
N VAL A 309 -2.83 -12.80 -16.68
CA VAL A 309 -3.63 -11.65 -16.23
C VAL A 309 -2.74 -10.45 -16.02
N LEU A 310 -3.16 -9.30 -16.53
CA LEU A 310 -2.54 -8.00 -16.25
C LEU A 310 -3.42 -7.21 -15.29
N SER A 311 -2.83 -6.65 -14.24
CA SER A 311 -3.55 -5.80 -13.28
C SER A 311 -2.73 -4.56 -12.95
N TRP A 312 -3.35 -3.38 -13.08
CA TRP A 312 -2.78 -2.08 -12.77
C TRP A 312 -3.03 -1.69 -11.31
N TYR A 313 -2.19 -0.82 -10.78
CA TYR A 313 -2.40 -0.19 -9.47
C TYR A 313 -1.61 1.12 -9.36
N ASP A 314 -2.25 2.15 -8.79
CA ASP A 314 -1.50 3.32 -8.33
C ASP A 314 -0.77 2.92 -7.05
N ASN A 315 0.55 2.70 -7.16
CA ASN A 315 1.37 2.17 -6.06
C ASN A 315 1.51 3.14 -4.87
N GLU A 316 1.13 4.40 -5.03
CA GLU A 316 1.09 5.39 -3.96
C GLU A 316 -0.34 5.65 -3.48
N TRP A 317 -1.25 6.03 -4.38
CA TRP A 317 -2.61 6.43 -4.03
C TRP A 317 -3.49 5.27 -3.63
N GLY A 318 -3.55 4.20 -4.42
CA GLY A 318 -4.32 3.00 -4.09
C GLY A 318 -3.86 2.41 -2.76
N TYR A 319 -2.55 2.34 -2.53
CA TYR A 319 -1.97 1.85 -1.28
C TYR A 319 -2.31 2.75 -0.08
N SER A 320 -2.25 4.07 -0.25
CA SER A 320 -2.58 5.03 0.82
C SER A 320 -4.06 4.97 1.20
N ASN A 321 -4.96 4.78 0.23
CA ASN A 321 -6.38 4.52 0.50
C ASN A 321 -6.57 3.22 1.30
N ARG A 322 -5.86 2.14 0.96
CA ARG A 322 -5.91 0.89 1.76
C ARG A 322 -5.41 1.08 3.19
N CYS A 323 -4.43 1.95 3.43
CA CYS A 323 -4.02 2.31 4.80
C CYS A 323 -5.16 2.97 5.57
N VAL A 324 -5.88 3.91 4.97
CA VAL A 324 -7.04 4.59 5.59
C VAL A 324 -8.18 3.60 5.83
N ASP A 325 -8.46 2.73 4.87
CA ASP A 325 -9.51 1.71 5.03
C ASP A 325 -9.15 0.68 6.11
N LEU A 326 -7.87 0.30 6.22
CA LEU A 326 -7.41 -0.55 7.32
C LEU A 326 -7.63 0.13 8.67
N LEU A 327 -7.28 1.42 8.80
CA LEU A 327 -7.56 2.17 10.03
C LEU A 327 -9.05 2.13 10.38
N ARG A 328 -9.94 2.38 9.41
CA ARG A 328 -11.39 2.30 9.62
C ARG A 328 -11.87 0.91 10.02
N LEU A 329 -11.25 -0.14 9.45
CA LEU A 329 -11.52 -1.52 9.88
C LEU A 329 -11.16 -1.74 11.34
N LEU A 330 -9.99 -1.25 11.80
CA LEU A 330 -9.57 -1.37 13.19
C LEU A 330 -10.57 -0.67 14.11
N VAL A 331 -11.01 0.55 13.76
CA VAL A 331 -12.03 1.30 14.51
C VAL A 331 -13.33 0.50 14.61
N LYS A 332 -13.79 -0.05 13.49
CA LYS A 332 -15.05 -0.84 13.42
C LYS A 332 -15.00 -2.12 14.25
N LYS A 333 -13.86 -2.82 14.26
CA LYS A 333 -13.68 -4.09 14.97
C LYS A 333 -13.23 -3.92 16.43
N GLY A 334 -12.84 -2.72 16.81
CA GLY A 334 -12.28 -2.37 18.11
C GLY A 334 -10.76 -2.11 18.04
N ILE A 335 -10.31 -1.08 18.74
CA ILE A 335 -8.90 -0.68 18.89
C ILE A 335 -8.37 -1.12 20.25
#